data_906727e15b59b0470e3fbe7c6b29b6ec
#
_entry.id   906727e15b59b0470e3fbe7c6b29b6ec
#
_cell.length_a   1.000
_cell.length_b   1.000
_cell.length_c   1.000
_cell.angle_alpha   90.00
_cell.angle_beta   90.00
_cell.angle_gamma   90.00
#
_symmetry.space_group_name_H-M   'P 1'
#
loop_
_entity.id
_entity.type
_entity.pdbx_description
1 polymer ?
#
loop_
_entity_poly.entity_id
_entity_poly.type
_entity_poly.pdbx_seq_one_letter_code
_entity_poly.pdbx_strand_id
1 'polypeptide(L)'
;MRSQYSLLVVDNEESIRRLLQKELAAPHRRIITAASAAEALRLCHQDSFEIILLDIRLHDGNGLELLPTFLQLLPDAKVIMITGHADVDGAVTAMRNGAYDFVPKPFTLSKLELIVDRAFEHTSLARENRSLRLSSGSREHSLIGKSPVMRDIAFLLEKVAPTVVPVLITGESGTGKDVIAAEIHRASTRADQPFVIKNCAGLQKELARSELFGHVKGAFTNALESTEGLMTFAHRGTLFLDEVGELSLEVQTLLLRVLENQRYRRVGDKDERKADVRFLFATNRNLAKEVQKGTFHDAFYHRINVFQISLPALKERREDIALLVSHFLSKLGGERARYSISPEAMHFLLQYDWPGNVRELRNVIERGII
;
A
#
# COMPACT_ATOMS: atom_id res chain seq x y z
N MET A 1 -21.55 0.31 1.01
CA MET A 1 -22.07 -0.36 -0.21
C MET A 1 -20.95 -1.22 -0.75
N ARG A 2 -21.16 -2.53 -1.02
CA ARG A 2 -20.14 -3.38 -1.67
C ARG A 2 -19.94 -2.90 -3.11
N SER A 3 -18.68 -2.77 -3.58
CA SER A 3 -18.36 -2.42 -4.96
C SER A 3 -18.88 -3.47 -5.93
N GLN A 4 -19.32 -3.07 -7.13
CA GLN A 4 -19.73 -4.03 -8.17
C GLN A 4 -18.51 -4.75 -8.73
N TYR A 5 -18.64 -6.07 -9.02
CA TYR A 5 -17.61 -6.87 -9.63
C TYR A 5 -18.15 -7.91 -10.62
N SER A 6 -17.29 -8.37 -11.53
CA SER A 6 -17.62 -9.36 -12.57
C SER A 6 -17.01 -10.71 -12.21
N LEU A 7 -17.84 -11.74 -12.28
CA LEU A 7 -17.48 -13.15 -12.08
C LEU A 7 -17.66 -13.91 -13.38
N LEU A 8 -16.61 -14.57 -13.87
CA LEU A 8 -16.67 -15.49 -14.99
C LEU A 8 -16.76 -16.92 -14.49
N VAL A 9 -17.74 -17.68 -14.97
CA VAL A 9 -17.90 -19.11 -14.71
C VAL A 9 -17.60 -19.89 -15.98
N VAL A 10 -16.55 -20.73 -15.95
CA VAL A 10 -16.10 -21.56 -17.07
C VAL A 10 -16.30 -23.02 -16.71
N ASP A 11 -17.31 -23.65 -17.29
CA ASP A 11 -17.64 -25.04 -17.07
C ASP A 11 -18.35 -25.59 -18.28
N ASN A 12 -18.05 -26.81 -18.74
CA ASN A 12 -18.69 -27.43 -19.89
C ASN A 12 -20.14 -27.89 -19.60
N GLU A 13 -20.50 -28.14 -18.32
CA GLU A 13 -21.81 -28.56 -17.91
C GLU A 13 -22.80 -27.37 -17.80
N GLU A 14 -23.80 -27.34 -18.67
CA GLU A 14 -24.83 -26.28 -18.67
C GLU A 14 -25.59 -26.18 -17.36
N SER A 15 -25.87 -27.35 -16.74
CA SER A 15 -26.55 -27.44 -15.45
C SER A 15 -25.78 -26.71 -14.34
N ILE A 16 -24.47 -26.87 -14.31
CA ILE A 16 -23.58 -26.22 -13.34
C ILE A 16 -23.54 -24.70 -13.62
N ARG A 17 -23.34 -24.30 -14.87
CA ARG A 17 -23.35 -22.87 -15.25
C ARG A 17 -24.65 -22.18 -14.84
N ARG A 18 -25.82 -22.77 -15.14
CA ARG A 18 -27.12 -22.23 -14.76
C ARG A 18 -27.32 -22.18 -13.24
N LEU A 19 -26.89 -23.22 -12.52
CA LEU A 19 -26.95 -23.27 -11.07
C LEU A 19 -26.13 -22.14 -10.46
N LEU A 20 -24.85 -22.03 -10.84
CA LEU A 20 -23.95 -20.99 -10.32
C LEU A 20 -24.40 -19.59 -10.68
N GLN A 21 -24.92 -19.39 -11.89
CA GLN A 21 -25.47 -18.08 -12.33
C GLN A 21 -26.67 -17.67 -11.48
N LYS A 22 -27.54 -18.60 -11.09
CA LYS A 22 -28.73 -18.32 -10.27
C LYS A 22 -28.37 -18.12 -8.80
N GLU A 23 -27.62 -19.04 -8.24
CA GLU A 23 -27.39 -19.13 -6.78
C GLU A 23 -26.32 -18.12 -6.29
N LEU A 24 -25.35 -17.76 -7.15
CA LEU A 24 -24.38 -16.73 -6.84
C LEU A 24 -24.85 -15.31 -7.25
N ALA A 25 -26.08 -15.16 -7.77
CA ALA A 25 -26.62 -13.86 -8.16
C ALA A 25 -26.75 -12.92 -6.96
N ALA A 26 -26.19 -11.71 -7.08
CA ALA A 26 -26.26 -10.66 -6.07
C ALA A 26 -26.30 -9.28 -6.75
N PRO A 27 -26.92 -8.23 -6.15
CA PRO A 27 -27.03 -6.91 -6.77
C PRO A 27 -25.69 -6.27 -7.14
N HIS A 28 -24.60 -6.68 -6.48
CA HIS A 28 -23.25 -6.18 -6.68
C HIS A 28 -22.36 -7.12 -7.52
N ARG A 29 -22.91 -8.21 -8.09
CA ARG A 29 -22.18 -9.27 -8.80
C ARG A 29 -22.73 -9.48 -10.21
N ARG A 30 -21.96 -9.16 -11.22
CA ARG A 30 -22.26 -9.47 -12.61
C ARG A 30 -21.68 -10.83 -12.96
N ILE A 31 -22.51 -11.81 -13.28
CA ILE A 31 -22.08 -13.18 -13.60
C ILE A 31 -22.18 -13.41 -15.11
N ILE A 32 -21.07 -13.81 -15.71
CA ILE A 32 -20.98 -14.22 -17.12
C ILE A 32 -20.51 -15.67 -17.14
N THR A 33 -21.03 -16.44 -18.08
CA THR A 33 -20.71 -17.87 -18.19
C THR A 33 -20.07 -18.17 -19.55
N ALA A 34 -19.16 -19.13 -19.57
CA ALA A 34 -18.53 -19.66 -20.78
C ALA A 34 -18.62 -21.20 -20.75
N ALA A 35 -18.94 -21.79 -21.89
CA ALA A 35 -19.08 -23.22 -22.04
C ALA A 35 -17.77 -23.92 -22.47
N SER A 36 -16.75 -23.11 -22.85
CA SER A 36 -15.49 -23.61 -23.40
C SER A 36 -14.31 -22.71 -23.06
N ALA A 37 -13.11 -23.23 -23.19
CA ALA A 37 -11.85 -22.50 -23.07
C ALA A 37 -11.78 -21.33 -24.08
N ALA A 38 -12.11 -21.62 -25.36
CA ALA A 38 -12.09 -20.63 -26.41
C ALA A 38 -13.06 -19.47 -26.16
N GLU A 39 -14.27 -19.75 -25.66
CA GLU A 39 -15.24 -18.73 -25.28
C GLU A 39 -14.76 -17.91 -24.10
N ALA A 40 -14.20 -18.55 -23.06
CA ALA A 40 -13.69 -17.87 -21.88
C ALA A 40 -12.54 -16.91 -22.23
N LEU A 41 -11.58 -17.32 -23.04
CA LEU A 41 -10.48 -16.48 -23.50
C LEU A 41 -10.99 -15.28 -24.32
N ARG A 42 -11.95 -15.50 -25.21
CA ARG A 42 -12.57 -14.41 -26.00
C ARG A 42 -13.23 -13.38 -25.08
N LEU A 43 -13.96 -13.83 -24.05
CA LEU A 43 -14.59 -12.94 -23.06
C LEU A 43 -13.54 -12.15 -22.25
N CYS A 44 -12.43 -12.78 -21.86
CA CYS A 44 -11.34 -12.10 -21.13
C CYS A 44 -10.59 -11.07 -22.00
N HIS A 45 -10.63 -11.17 -23.31
CA HIS A 45 -10.12 -10.12 -24.21
C HIS A 45 -11.09 -8.93 -24.37
N GLN A 46 -12.38 -9.14 -24.13
CA GLN A 46 -13.43 -8.12 -24.32
C GLN A 46 -13.84 -7.43 -23.03
N ASP A 47 -13.74 -8.13 -21.90
CA ASP A 47 -14.19 -7.67 -20.58
C ASP A 47 -13.14 -7.99 -19.52
N SER A 48 -13.20 -7.28 -18.38
CA SER A 48 -12.37 -7.56 -17.20
C SER A 48 -13.19 -8.34 -16.17
N PHE A 49 -12.56 -9.31 -15.52
CA PHE A 49 -13.15 -10.12 -14.47
C PHE A 49 -12.29 -10.07 -13.21
N GLU A 50 -12.92 -9.89 -12.07
CA GLU A 50 -12.26 -9.93 -10.78
C GLU A 50 -12.07 -11.35 -10.27
N ILE A 51 -13.00 -12.25 -10.62
CA ILE A 51 -12.99 -13.65 -10.20
C ILE A 51 -13.31 -14.53 -11.40
N ILE A 52 -12.60 -15.64 -11.53
CA ILE A 52 -12.85 -16.67 -12.53
C ILE A 52 -13.04 -18.00 -11.76
N LEU A 53 -14.20 -18.63 -11.93
CA LEU A 53 -14.43 -20.02 -11.55
C LEU A 53 -14.11 -20.88 -12.77
N LEU A 54 -13.10 -21.75 -12.70
CA LEU A 54 -12.58 -22.50 -13.83
C LEU A 54 -12.64 -24.00 -13.57
N ASP A 55 -13.42 -24.73 -14.35
CA ASP A 55 -13.37 -26.19 -14.32
C ASP A 55 -12.05 -26.70 -14.93
N ILE A 56 -11.47 -27.71 -14.29
CA ILE A 56 -10.27 -28.38 -14.81
C ILE A 56 -10.58 -29.10 -16.13
N ARG A 57 -11.75 -29.73 -16.24
CA ARG A 57 -12.12 -30.55 -17.39
C ARG A 57 -13.05 -29.81 -18.32
N LEU A 58 -12.51 -29.16 -19.32
CA LEU A 58 -13.26 -28.57 -20.42
C LEU A 58 -13.22 -29.50 -21.63
N HIS A 59 -14.26 -29.43 -22.49
CA HIS A 59 -14.32 -30.29 -23.68
C HIS A 59 -13.28 -29.91 -24.77
N ASP A 60 -12.80 -28.66 -24.73
CA ASP A 60 -11.84 -28.08 -25.69
C ASP A 60 -10.48 -27.77 -25.05
N GLY A 61 -10.22 -28.19 -23.80
CA GLY A 61 -8.95 -27.95 -23.13
C GLY A 61 -8.88 -28.36 -21.66
N ASN A 62 -7.71 -28.18 -21.09
CA ASN A 62 -7.46 -28.44 -19.67
C ASN A 62 -7.36 -27.11 -18.91
N GLY A 63 -8.23 -26.88 -17.91
CA GLY A 63 -8.24 -25.68 -17.09
C GLY A 63 -6.92 -25.39 -16.38
N LEU A 64 -6.13 -26.42 -16.03
CA LEU A 64 -4.80 -26.24 -15.44
C LEU A 64 -3.79 -25.62 -16.42
N GLU A 65 -3.88 -25.97 -17.70
CA GLU A 65 -3.03 -25.39 -18.76
C GLU A 65 -3.46 -23.97 -19.13
N LEU A 66 -4.74 -23.65 -18.94
CA LEU A 66 -5.30 -22.32 -19.20
C LEU A 66 -5.04 -21.32 -18.06
N LEU A 67 -4.83 -21.80 -16.85
CA LEU A 67 -4.62 -20.95 -15.67
C LEU A 67 -3.52 -19.91 -15.87
N PRO A 68 -2.30 -20.22 -16.36
CA PRO A 68 -1.27 -19.21 -16.61
C PRO A 68 -1.71 -18.16 -17.63
N THR A 69 -2.47 -18.55 -18.66
CA THR A 69 -2.98 -17.63 -19.69
C THR A 69 -3.99 -16.64 -19.10
N PHE A 70 -4.91 -17.09 -18.25
CA PHE A 70 -5.84 -16.20 -17.54
C PHE A 70 -5.11 -15.24 -16.62
N LEU A 71 -4.09 -15.69 -15.88
CA LEU A 71 -3.31 -14.83 -14.98
C LEU A 71 -2.44 -13.82 -15.76
N GLN A 72 -2.02 -14.13 -16.99
CA GLN A 72 -1.34 -13.17 -17.87
C GLN A 72 -2.29 -12.12 -18.45
N LEU A 73 -3.50 -12.55 -18.90
CA LEU A 73 -4.51 -11.65 -19.46
C LEU A 73 -5.12 -10.74 -18.39
N LEU A 74 -5.37 -11.28 -17.21
CA LEU A 74 -6.03 -10.60 -16.09
C LEU A 74 -5.21 -10.77 -14.80
N PRO A 75 -4.08 -10.05 -14.64
CA PRO A 75 -3.15 -10.24 -13.51
C PRO A 75 -3.78 -10.00 -12.12
N ASP A 76 -4.82 -9.19 -12.06
CA ASP A 76 -5.52 -8.86 -10.82
C ASP A 76 -6.66 -9.84 -10.51
N ALA A 77 -7.05 -10.70 -11.45
CA ALA A 77 -8.14 -11.67 -11.26
C ALA A 77 -7.72 -12.81 -10.32
N LYS A 78 -8.68 -13.30 -9.54
CA LYS A 78 -8.51 -14.50 -8.72
C LYS A 78 -9.16 -15.68 -9.40
N VAL A 79 -8.34 -16.67 -9.78
CA VAL A 79 -8.83 -17.89 -10.41
C VAL A 79 -9.05 -18.95 -9.32
N ILE A 80 -10.28 -19.42 -9.19
CA ILE A 80 -10.70 -20.50 -8.30
C ILE A 80 -10.97 -21.73 -9.18
N MET A 81 -10.21 -22.80 -8.96
CA MET A 81 -10.36 -24.02 -9.73
C MET A 81 -11.50 -24.87 -9.20
N ILE A 82 -12.32 -25.41 -10.11
CA ILE A 82 -13.35 -26.42 -9.77
C ILE A 82 -12.85 -27.79 -10.23
N THR A 83 -12.77 -28.77 -9.31
CA THR A 83 -12.14 -30.07 -9.59
C THR A 83 -13.09 -31.23 -9.34
N GLY A 84 -12.95 -32.34 -10.10
CA GLY A 84 -13.62 -33.61 -9.80
C GLY A 84 -13.01 -34.32 -8.58
N HIS A 85 -13.74 -35.24 -7.98
CA HIS A 85 -13.45 -35.93 -6.69
C HIS A 85 -12.10 -36.66 -6.59
N ALA A 86 -11.39 -36.90 -7.68
CA ALA A 86 -10.18 -37.73 -7.72
C ALA A 86 -8.88 -37.00 -8.03
N ASP A 87 -8.90 -35.66 -8.09
CA ASP A 87 -7.77 -34.87 -8.63
C ASP A 87 -7.06 -34.01 -7.56
N VAL A 88 -6.56 -34.70 -6.49
CA VAL A 88 -5.76 -34.02 -5.45
C VAL A 88 -4.44 -33.50 -6.02
N ASP A 89 -3.81 -34.24 -6.93
CA ASP A 89 -2.57 -33.82 -7.59
C ASP A 89 -2.79 -32.61 -8.50
N GLY A 90 -3.94 -32.55 -9.17
CA GLY A 90 -4.36 -31.39 -9.96
C GLY A 90 -4.58 -30.14 -9.09
N ALA A 91 -5.17 -30.27 -7.90
CA ALA A 91 -5.35 -29.18 -6.97
C ALA A 91 -4.01 -28.61 -6.47
N VAL A 92 -3.04 -29.46 -6.12
CA VAL A 92 -1.69 -29.03 -5.72
C VAL A 92 -0.98 -28.34 -6.87
N THR A 93 -1.12 -28.84 -8.09
CA THR A 93 -0.55 -28.23 -9.31
C THR A 93 -1.18 -26.87 -9.60
N ALA A 94 -2.51 -26.74 -9.45
CA ALA A 94 -3.21 -25.48 -9.61
C ALA A 94 -2.68 -24.40 -8.63
N MET A 95 -2.52 -24.74 -7.36
CA MET A 95 -2.01 -23.81 -6.35
C MET A 95 -0.57 -23.39 -6.63
N ARG A 96 0.29 -24.30 -7.10
CA ARG A 96 1.66 -23.97 -7.53
C ARG A 96 1.70 -23.05 -8.75
N ASN A 97 0.73 -23.18 -9.66
CA ASN A 97 0.62 -22.38 -10.86
C ASN A 97 -0.11 -21.04 -10.64
N GLY A 98 -0.46 -20.68 -9.40
CA GLY A 98 -1.00 -19.38 -9.04
C GLY A 98 -2.53 -19.32 -8.92
N ALA A 99 -3.25 -20.44 -8.86
CA ALA A 99 -4.66 -20.44 -8.51
C ALA A 99 -4.84 -19.83 -7.10
N TYR A 100 -5.92 -19.08 -6.91
CA TYR A 100 -6.27 -18.49 -5.61
C TYR A 100 -6.74 -19.55 -4.62
N ASP A 101 -7.60 -20.47 -5.08
CA ASP A 101 -8.14 -21.57 -4.30
C ASP A 101 -8.65 -22.68 -5.23
N PHE A 102 -9.09 -23.80 -4.66
CA PHE A 102 -9.75 -24.88 -5.39
C PHE A 102 -10.96 -25.41 -4.64
N VAL A 103 -11.96 -25.90 -5.40
CA VAL A 103 -13.22 -26.43 -4.86
C VAL A 103 -13.52 -27.79 -5.50
N PRO A 104 -13.49 -28.88 -4.72
CA PRO A 104 -13.81 -30.21 -5.25
C PRO A 104 -15.34 -30.36 -5.49
N LYS A 105 -15.71 -30.99 -6.61
CA LYS A 105 -17.09 -31.46 -6.87
C LYS A 105 -17.31 -32.81 -6.15
N PRO A 106 -18.46 -33.03 -5.44
CA PRO A 106 -19.56 -32.10 -5.24
C PRO A 106 -19.25 -31.04 -4.17
N PHE A 107 -19.65 -29.81 -4.38
CA PHE A 107 -19.46 -28.70 -3.44
C PHE A 107 -20.81 -28.18 -2.90
N THR A 108 -20.76 -27.59 -1.71
CA THR A 108 -21.89 -26.84 -1.18
C THR A 108 -21.82 -25.39 -1.65
N LEU A 109 -22.96 -24.84 -2.05
CA LEU A 109 -23.03 -23.44 -2.54
C LEU A 109 -22.51 -22.43 -1.52
N SER A 110 -22.84 -22.64 -0.23
CA SER A 110 -22.36 -21.79 0.85
C SER A 110 -20.81 -21.78 1.00
N LYS A 111 -20.16 -22.93 0.75
CA LYS A 111 -18.69 -22.99 0.76
C LYS A 111 -18.10 -22.23 -0.45
N LEU A 112 -18.69 -22.43 -1.62
CA LEU A 112 -18.22 -21.74 -2.83
C LEU A 112 -18.42 -20.22 -2.71
N GLU A 113 -19.58 -19.78 -2.23
CA GLU A 113 -19.88 -18.36 -1.99
C GLU A 113 -18.89 -17.72 -1.02
N LEU A 114 -18.56 -18.40 0.08
CA LEU A 114 -17.57 -17.93 1.04
C LEU A 114 -16.17 -17.73 0.39
N ILE A 115 -15.76 -18.66 -0.49
CA ILE A 115 -14.47 -18.57 -1.19
C ILE A 115 -14.51 -17.41 -2.20
N VAL A 116 -15.60 -17.27 -2.96
CA VAL A 116 -15.80 -16.16 -3.91
C VAL A 116 -15.76 -14.80 -3.19
N ASP A 117 -16.47 -14.67 -2.06
CA ASP A 117 -16.47 -13.43 -1.28
C ASP A 117 -15.08 -13.09 -0.73
N ARG A 118 -14.35 -14.06 -0.19
CA ARG A 118 -12.95 -13.87 0.25
C ARG A 118 -12.02 -13.47 -0.90
N ALA A 119 -12.17 -14.11 -2.06
CA ALA A 119 -11.39 -13.76 -3.24
C ALA A 119 -11.67 -12.32 -3.68
N PHE A 120 -12.92 -11.89 -3.64
CA PHE A 120 -13.31 -10.52 -3.96
C PHE A 120 -12.78 -9.52 -2.93
N GLU A 121 -12.90 -9.80 -1.63
CA GLU A 121 -12.32 -8.95 -0.58
C GLU A 121 -10.82 -8.78 -0.77
N HIS A 122 -10.10 -9.85 -1.08
CA HIS A 122 -8.67 -9.79 -1.37
C HIS A 122 -8.35 -8.95 -2.61
N THR A 123 -9.15 -9.08 -3.69
CA THR A 123 -9.00 -8.27 -4.91
C THR A 123 -9.35 -6.81 -4.66
N SER A 124 -10.42 -6.54 -3.90
CA SER A 124 -10.85 -5.19 -3.52
C SER A 124 -9.80 -4.48 -2.67
N LEU A 125 -9.26 -5.16 -1.65
CA LEU A 125 -8.17 -4.62 -0.82
C LEU A 125 -6.89 -4.39 -1.63
N ALA A 126 -6.55 -5.29 -2.56
CA ALA A 126 -5.42 -5.10 -3.47
C ALA A 126 -5.64 -3.92 -4.43
N ARG A 127 -6.87 -3.74 -4.95
CA ARG A 127 -7.25 -2.57 -5.79
C ARG A 127 -7.30 -1.28 -4.97
N GLU A 128 -7.87 -1.30 -3.77
CA GLU A 128 -7.89 -0.15 -2.88
C GLU A 128 -6.46 0.24 -2.47
N ASN A 129 -5.61 -0.73 -2.18
CA ASN A 129 -4.19 -0.53 -1.94
C ASN A 129 -3.45 -0.03 -3.19
N ARG A 130 -3.82 -0.51 -4.40
CA ARG A 130 -3.30 -0.04 -5.68
C ARG A 130 -3.87 1.34 -6.06
N SER A 131 -5.14 1.60 -5.79
CA SER A 131 -5.79 2.91 -5.95
C SER A 131 -5.26 3.92 -4.93
N LEU A 132 -5.03 3.51 -3.69
CA LEU A 132 -4.30 4.30 -2.69
C LEU A 132 -2.82 4.46 -3.07
N ARG A 133 -2.20 3.48 -3.70
CA ARG A 133 -0.87 3.57 -4.32
C ARG A 133 -0.89 4.41 -5.58
N LEU A 134 -1.92 4.34 -6.43
CA LEU A 134 -2.07 5.16 -7.64
C LEU A 134 -2.56 6.56 -7.30
N SER A 135 -3.39 6.77 -6.32
CA SER A 135 -3.70 8.09 -5.75
C SER A 135 -2.58 8.65 -4.87
N SER A 136 -1.71 7.78 -4.33
CA SER A 136 -0.43 8.16 -3.72
C SER A 136 0.74 8.13 -4.73
N GLY A 137 0.66 7.40 -5.81
CA GLY A 137 1.76 7.04 -6.72
C GLY A 137 1.71 7.62 -8.13
N SER A 138 0.62 8.28 -8.51
CA SER A 138 0.63 9.22 -9.66
C SER A 138 1.01 10.65 -9.25
N ARG A 139 1.39 10.86 -7.99
CA ARG A 139 2.31 11.93 -7.67
C ARG A 139 3.70 11.41 -8.05
N GLU A 140 4.25 11.86 -9.15
CA GLU A 140 5.68 11.95 -9.35
C GLU A 140 6.24 12.69 -8.12
N HIS A 141 6.61 11.94 -7.10
CA HIS A 141 7.37 12.45 -5.97
C HIS A 141 8.83 12.52 -6.40
N SER A 142 9.11 13.27 -7.47
CA SER A 142 10.48 13.60 -7.79
C SER A 142 10.96 14.62 -6.77
N LEU A 143 12.10 14.35 -6.18
CA LEU A 143 12.79 15.31 -5.33
C LEU A 143 13.10 16.56 -6.15
N ILE A 144 12.40 17.66 -5.83
CA ILE A 144 12.56 18.93 -6.54
C ILE A 144 13.46 19.84 -5.73
N GLY A 145 14.59 20.20 -6.31
CA GLY A 145 15.57 21.11 -5.73
C GLY A 145 16.89 21.04 -6.46
N LYS A 146 17.52 22.18 -6.62
CA LYS A 146 18.88 22.35 -7.21
C LYS A 146 19.83 23.07 -6.25
N SER A 147 19.35 23.46 -5.09
CA SER A 147 20.21 24.07 -4.06
C SER A 147 21.31 23.09 -3.63
N PRO A 148 22.45 23.57 -3.16
CA PRO A 148 23.56 22.72 -2.69
C PRO A 148 23.10 21.70 -1.66
N VAL A 149 22.30 22.13 -0.67
CA VAL A 149 21.77 21.24 0.37
C VAL A 149 20.88 20.12 -0.19
N MET A 150 20.06 20.42 -1.21
CA MET A 150 19.21 19.38 -1.82
C MET A 150 20.01 18.40 -2.68
N ARG A 151 21.14 18.84 -3.27
CA ARG A 151 22.07 17.93 -3.95
C ARG A 151 22.78 17.00 -2.98
N ASP A 152 23.18 17.50 -1.82
CA ASP A 152 23.78 16.67 -0.76
C ASP A 152 22.77 15.65 -0.24
N ILE A 153 21.52 16.04 -0.06
CA ILE A 153 20.43 15.12 0.31
C ILE A 153 20.24 14.05 -0.77
N ALA A 154 20.20 14.43 -2.05
CA ALA A 154 20.06 13.46 -3.15
C ALA A 154 21.22 12.43 -3.13
N PHE A 155 22.45 12.86 -2.90
CA PHE A 155 23.59 11.96 -2.75
C PHE A 155 23.47 11.02 -1.54
N LEU A 156 22.96 11.51 -0.39
CA LEU A 156 22.70 10.68 0.77
C LEU A 156 21.60 9.64 0.49
N LEU A 157 20.57 10.02 -0.26
CA LEU A 157 19.49 9.12 -0.67
C LEU A 157 20.02 7.96 -1.53
N GLU A 158 20.86 8.23 -2.52
CA GLU A 158 21.47 7.20 -3.38
C GLU A 158 22.27 6.18 -2.55
N LYS A 159 22.96 6.63 -1.51
CA LYS A 159 23.74 5.74 -0.62
C LYS A 159 22.86 4.91 0.31
N VAL A 160 21.81 5.49 0.88
CA VAL A 160 21.01 4.81 1.90
C VAL A 160 19.87 3.98 1.31
N ALA A 161 19.37 4.32 0.13
CA ALA A 161 18.25 3.63 -0.49
C ALA A 161 18.45 2.11 -0.64
N PRO A 162 19.60 1.59 -1.12
CA PRO A 162 19.79 0.15 -1.29
C PRO A 162 20.00 -0.60 0.03
N THR A 163 20.16 0.10 1.16
CA THR A 163 20.40 -0.53 2.47
C THR A 163 19.10 -0.89 3.18
N VAL A 164 19.19 -1.72 4.23
CA VAL A 164 18.07 -2.06 5.11
C VAL A 164 18.07 -1.27 6.43
N VAL A 165 19.04 -0.34 6.60
CA VAL A 165 19.15 0.46 7.83
C VAL A 165 17.91 1.34 8.04
N PRO A 166 17.48 1.53 9.31
CA PRO A 166 16.50 2.55 9.64
C PRO A 166 16.99 3.95 9.26
N VAL A 167 16.09 4.78 8.73
CA VAL A 167 16.40 6.18 8.38
C VAL A 167 15.48 7.10 9.17
N LEU A 168 16.06 8.08 9.85
CA LEU A 168 15.36 9.15 10.53
C LEU A 168 15.39 10.42 9.69
N ILE A 169 14.22 10.89 9.26
CA ILE A 169 14.04 12.10 8.46
C ILE A 169 13.56 13.21 9.39
N THR A 170 14.36 14.25 9.55
CA THR A 170 14.03 15.39 10.42
C THR A 170 13.81 16.66 9.59
N GLY A 171 13.00 17.58 10.08
CA GLY A 171 12.73 18.86 9.44
C GLY A 171 11.40 19.44 9.86
N GLU A 172 11.21 20.74 9.66
CA GLU A 172 9.98 21.44 9.99
C GLU A 172 8.75 20.81 9.29
N SER A 173 7.55 21.16 9.77
CA SER A 173 6.31 20.72 9.12
C SER A 173 6.24 21.28 7.70
N GLY A 174 5.82 20.45 6.74
CA GLY A 174 5.66 20.88 5.34
C GLY A 174 6.93 20.96 4.50
N THR A 175 8.10 20.50 4.99
CA THR A 175 9.36 20.51 4.23
C THR A 175 9.44 19.43 3.15
N GLY A 176 8.56 18.39 3.20
CA GLY A 176 8.52 17.27 2.23
C GLY A 176 9.18 15.99 2.74
N LYS A 177 9.12 15.70 4.06
CA LYS A 177 9.66 14.46 4.67
C LYS A 177 9.04 13.19 4.06
N ASP A 178 7.76 13.25 3.71
CA ASP A 178 7.02 12.18 3.03
C ASP A 178 7.54 11.91 1.60
N VAL A 179 7.93 12.97 0.88
CA VAL A 179 8.56 12.86 -0.45
C VAL A 179 9.91 12.14 -0.35
N ILE A 180 10.73 12.49 0.64
CA ILE A 180 12.01 11.82 0.89
C ILE A 180 11.81 10.35 1.22
N ALA A 181 10.84 10.01 2.07
CA ALA A 181 10.55 8.62 2.42
C ALA A 181 10.11 7.80 1.19
N ALA A 182 9.25 8.38 0.35
CA ALA A 182 8.81 7.74 -0.89
C ALA A 182 9.98 7.54 -1.87
N GLU A 183 10.90 8.51 -1.97
CA GLU A 183 12.07 8.44 -2.83
C GLU A 183 13.05 7.36 -2.35
N ILE A 184 13.30 7.26 -1.04
CA ILE A 184 14.10 6.17 -0.43
C ILE A 184 13.51 4.81 -0.78
N HIS A 185 12.19 4.66 -0.65
CA HIS A 185 11.54 3.39 -0.97
C HIS A 185 11.65 3.07 -2.47
N ARG A 186 11.36 4.03 -3.35
CA ARG A 186 11.43 3.88 -4.82
C ARG A 186 12.84 3.49 -5.32
N ALA A 187 13.88 4.05 -4.72
CA ALA A 187 15.27 3.78 -5.06
C ALA A 187 15.86 2.55 -4.31
N SER A 188 15.04 1.84 -3.52
CA SER A 188 15.50 0.70 -2.72
C SER A 188 15.35 -0.62 -3.46
N THR A 189 15.97 -1.68 -2.89
CA THR A 189 15.75 -3.07 -3.32
C THR A 189 14.35 -3.59 -3.07
N ARG A 190 13.49 -2.80 -2.40
CA ARG A 190 12.09 -3.11 -2.08
C ARG A 190 11.10 -2.22 -2.83
N ALA A 191 11.51 -1.60 -3.94
CA ALA A 191 10.67 -0.67 -4.71
C ALA A 191 9.34 -1.28 -5.18
N ASP A 192 9.35 -2.57 -5.52
CA ASP A 192 8.16 -3.31 -5.96
C ASP A 192 7.35 -3.93 -4.81
N GLN A 193 7.81 -3.73 -3.56
CA GLN A 193 7.18 -4.27 -2.36
C GLN A 193 6.25 -3.22 -1.71
N PRO A 194 5.40 -3.61 -0.73
CA PRO A 194 4.51 -2.66 -0.07
C PRO A 194 5.24 -1.46 0.55
N PHE A 195 4.70 -0.26 0.31
CA PHE A 195 5.08 0.96 1.02
C PHE A 195 3.91 1.42 1.88
N VAL A 196 3.99 1.13 3.18
CA VAL A 196 2.93 1.44 4.14
C VAL A 196 3.28 2.74 4.85
N ILE A 197 2.37 3.71 4.82
CA ILE A 197 2.55 5.04 5.43
C ILE A 197 1.58 5.19 6.59
N LYS A 198 2.08 5.63 7.74
CA LYS A 198 1.25 5.98 8.88
C LYS A 198 1.72 7.27 9.54
N ASN A 199 0.81 8.24 9.66
CA ASN A 199 1.04 9.41 10.50
C ASN A 199 0.67 9.07 11.95
N CYS A 200 1.64 9.23 12.87
CA CYS A 200 1.49 8.88 14.27
C CYS A 200 0.75 9.95 15.09
N ALA A 201 0.64 11.19 14.62
CA ALA A 201 -0.11 12.25 15.30
C ALA A 201 -1.61 11.96 15.42
N GLY A 202 -2.16 11.15 14.49
CA GLY A 202 -3.56 10.73 14.52
C GLY A 202 -3.83 9.42 15.27
N LEU A 203 -2.79 8.79 15.85
CA LEU A 203 -2.94 7.53 16.57
C LEU A 203 -3.47 7.79 18.01
N GLN A 204 -4.67 7.31 18.29
CA GLN A 204 -5.14 7.25 19.67
C GLN A 204 -4.28 6.27 20.46
N LYS A 205 -3.82 6.66 21.66
CA LYS A 205 -2.86 5.89 22.47
C LYS A 205 -3.32 4.45 22.70
N GLU A 206 -4.62 4.24 22.95
CA GLU A 206 -5.23 2.94 23.23
C GLU A 206 -5.30 2.05 21.97
N LEU A 207 -5.44 2.65 20.79
CA LEU A 207 -5.57 1.94 19.52
C LEU A 207 -4.24 1.77 18.78
N ALA A 208 -3.21 2.57 19.13
CA ALA A 208 -1.93 2.58 18.42
C ALA A 208 -1.27 1.20 18.35
N ARG A 209 -1.34 0.42 19.43
CA ARG A 209 -0.82 -0.96 19.47
C ARG A 209 -1.58 -1.87 18.50
N SER A 210 -2.91 -1.78 18.52
CA SER A 210 -3.78 -2.57 17.65
C SER A 210 -3.60 -2.20 16.17
N GLU A 211 -3.46 -0.92 15.85
CA GLU A 211 -3.22 -0.48 14.47
C GLU A 211 -1.85 -0.92 13.95
N LEU A 212 -0.80 -0.80 14.76
CA LEU A 212 0.55 -1.17 14.33
C LEU A 212 0.75 -2.68 14.26
N PHE A 213 0.34 -3.40 15.31
CA PHE A 213 0.66 -4.83 15.48
C PHE A 213 -0.52 -5.77 15.19
N GLY A 214 -1.75 -5.25 15.11
CA GLY A 214 -2.97 -6.04 15.03
C GLY A 214 -3.43 -6.57 16.38
N HIS A 215 -4.59 -7.20 16.42
CA HIS A 215 -5.13 -7.84 17.62
C HIS A 215 -5.87 -9.13 17.29
N VAL A 216 -5.99 -10.00 18.27
CA VAL A 216 -6.85 -11.17 18.19
C VAL A 216 -8.20 -10.87 18.83
N LYS A 217 -9.23 -11.60 18.43
CA LYS A 217 -10.56 -11.51 19.03
C LYS A 217 -10.49 -11.65 20.56
N GLY A 218 -11.14 -10.74 21.28
CA GLY A 218 -11.14 -10.70 22.76
C GLY A 218 -9.91 -10.06 23.39
N ALA A 219 -9.01 -9.45 22.64
CA ALA A 219 -7.81 -8.79 23.16
C ALA A 219 -8.12 -7.58 24.06
N PHE A 220 -9.27 -6.94 23.84
CA PHE A 220 -9.82 -5.84 24.64
C PHE A 220 -11.34 -5.79 24.48
N THR A 221 -12.03 -4.98 25.30
CA THR A 221 -13.51 -4.97 25.43
C THR A 221 -14.29 -4.84 24.12
N ASN A 222 -13.73 -4.18 23.10
CA ASN A 222 -14.36 -3.99 21.78
C ASN A 222 -13.70 -4.80 20.65
N ALA A 223 -12.82 -5.76 20.97
CA ALA A 223 -12.18 -6.62 19.98
C ALA A 223 -13.11 -7.76 19.55
N LEU A 224 -14.14 -7.45 18.77
CA LEU A 224 -15.15 -8.42 18.29
C LEU A 224 -14.58 -9.40 17.28
N GLU A 225 -13.59 -8.98 16.49
CA GLU A 225 -12.91 -9.76 15.44
C GLU A 225 -11.39 -9.63 15.57
N SER A 226 -10.65 -10.53 14.92
CA SER A 226 -9.19 -10.38 14.80
C SER A 226 -8.87 -9.44 13.65
N THR A 227 -7.93 -8.52 13.86
CA THR A 227 -7.49 -7.54 12.84
C THR A 227 -5.98 -7.62 12.66
N GLU A 228 -5.54 -7.61 11.41
CA GLU A 228 -4.12 -7.52 11.07
C GLU A 228 -3.62 -6.09 11.21
N GLY A 229 -2.37 -5.94 11.69
CA GLY A 229 -1.74 -4.64 11.89
C GLY A 229 -0.87 -4.21 10.69
N LEU A 230 -0.40 -2.95 10.73
CA LEU A 230 0.46 -2.36 9.70
C LEU A 230 1.76 -3.15 9.51
N MET A 231 2.27 -3.84 10.54
CA MET A 231 3.42 -4.74 10.44
C MET A 231 3.19 -5.89 9.44
N THR A 232 1.98 -6.45 9.42
CA THR A 232 1.61 -7.50 8.46
C THR A 232 1.55 -6.95 7.04
N PHE A 233 0.93 -5.77 6.84
CA PHE A 233 0.82 -5.15 5.53
C PHE A 233 2.16 -4.66 4.97
N ALA A 234 3.10 -4.29 5.85
CA ALA A 234 4.44 -3.86 5.46
C ALA A 234 5.44 -5.02 5.30
N HIS A 235 5.02 -6.27 5.50
CA HIS A 235 5.91 -7.43 5.43
C HIS A 235 6.62 -7.52 4.07
N ARG A 236 7.95 -7.72 4.09
CA ARG A 236 8.88 -7.67 2.97
C ARG A 236 9.01 -6.29 2.30
N GLY A 237 8.24 -5.29 2.74
CA GLY A 237 8.21 -3.94 2.22
C GLY A 237 8.88 -2.93 3.13
N THR A 238 8.30 -1.71 3.13
CA THR A 238 8.77 -0.57 3.93
C THR A 238 7.60 0.01 4.72
N LEU A 239 7.82 0.27 6.01
CA LEU A 239 6.90 1.00 6.87
C LEU A 239 7.47 2.39 7.15
N PHE A 240 6.76 3.42 6.74
CA PHE A 240 7.07 4.81 7.03
C PHE A 240 6.16 5.33 8.14
N LEU A 241 6.77 5.70 9.27
CA LEU A 241 6.10 6.28 10.43
C LEU A 241 6.42 7.78 10.49
N ASP A 242 5.45 8.61 10.10
CA ASP A 242 5.56 10.07 10.18
C ASP A 242 5.17 10.54 11.58
N GLU A 243 5.80 11.63 12.04
CA GLU A 243 5.64 12.21 13.38
C GLU A 243 5.86 11.18 14.50
N VAL A 244 6.96 10.41 14.41
CA VAL A 244 7.31 9.35 15.39
C VAL A 244 7.43 9.86 16.82
N GLY A 245 7.72 11.15 17.01
CA GLY A 245 7.76 11.81 18.33
C GLY A 245 6.42 11.88 19.06
N GLU A 246 5.30 11.54 18.40
CA GLU A 246 3.96 11.48 18.99
C GLU A 246 3.62 10.11 19.61
N LEU A 247 4.44 9.09 19.34
CA LEU A 247 4.21 7.74 19.85
C LEU A 247 4.35 7.68 21.36
N SER A 248 3.48 6.92 22.03
CA SER A 248 3.61 6.64 23.46
C SER A 248 4.86 5.79 23.78
N LEU A 249 5.43 5.93 24.97
CA LEU A 249 6.61 5.16 25.41
C LEU A 249 6.38 3.64 25.30
N GLU A 250 5.16 3.18 25.52
CA GLU A 250 4.79 1.77 25.38
C GLU A 250 4.96 1.29 23.92
N VAL A 251 4.46 2.06 22.96
CA VAL A 251 4.58 1.73 21.52
C VAL A 251 6.04 1.82 21.07
N GLN A 252 6.79 2.82 21.54
CA GLN A 252 8.23 2.95 21.27
C GLN A 252 9.00 1.71 21.76
N THR A 253 8.67 1.18 22.95
CA THR A 253 9.27 -0.04 23.49
C THR A 253 8.97 -1.28 22.62
N LEU A 254 7.73 -1.39 22.12
CA LEU A 254 7.36 -2.49 21.22
C LEU A 254 8.06 -2.39 19.88
N LEU A 255 8.16 -1.19 19.28
CA LEU A 255 8.89 -0.96 18.03
C LEU A 255 10.38 -1.23 18.20
N LEU A 256 10.98 -0.87 19.35
CA LEU A 256 12.38 -1.20 19.64
C LEU A 256 12.62 -2.70 19.56
N ARG A 257 11.77 -3.52 20.20
CA ARG A 257 11.86 -4.99 20.13
C ARG A 257 11.77 -5.52 18.69
N VAL A 258 10.90 -4.92 17.86
CA VAL A 258 10.78 -5.31 16.44
C VAL A 258 12.06 -4.97 15.68
N LEU A 259 12.64 -3.78 15.91
CA LEU A 259 13.88 -3.36 15.27
C LEU A 259 15.10 -4.23 15.67
N GLU A 260 15.09 -4.80 16.88
CA GLU A 260 16.16 -5.66 17.38
C GLU A 260 15.99 -7.12 16.92
N ASN A 261 14.78 -7.67 17.11
CA ASN A 261 14.55 -9.11 16.98
C ASN A 261 13.85 -9.50 15.68
N GLN A 262 13.35 -8.52 14.90
CA GLN A 262 12.53 -8.74 13.71
C GLN A 262 11.30 -9.62 13.99
N ARG A 263 10.72 -9.49 15.18
CA ARG A 263 9.53 -10.23 15.62
C ARG A 263 8.58 -9.32 16.38
N TYR A 264 7.29 -9.62 16.28
CA TYR A 264 6.23 -8.94 17.00
C TYR A 264 5.11 -9.90 17.40
N ARG A 265 4.23 -9.46 18.28
CA ARG A 265 3.00 -10.17 18.67
C ARG A 265 1.80 -9.25 18.47
N ARG A 266 0.70 -9.80 18.00
CA ARG A 266 -0.58 -9.09 18.02
C ARG A 266 -1.04 -8.90 19.46
N VAL A 267 -1.85 -7.87 19.69
CA VAL A 267 -2.43 -7.63 21.02
C VAL A 267 -3.32 -8.82 21.40
N GLY A 268 -3.07 -9.39 22.58
CA GLY A 268 -3.78 -10.59 23.08
C GLY A 268 -3.30 -11.94 22.49
N ASP A 269 -2.34 -11.95 21.56
CA ASP A 269 -1.78 -13.17 20.97
C ASP A 269 -0.59 -13.70 21.81
N LYS A 270 -0.43 -15.02 21.82
CA LYS A 270 0.72 -15.69 22.43
C LYS A 270 1.84 -15.95 21.44
N ASP A 271 1.51 -16.02 20.14
CA ASP A 271 2.43 -16.39 19.09
C ASP A 271 3.21 -15.21 18.56
N GLU A 272 4.51 -15.40 18.34
CA GLU A 272 5.38 -14.43 17.68
C GLU A 272 5.33 -14.59 16.17
N ARG A 273 5.29 -13.43 15.48
CA ARG A 273 5.32 -13.34 14.04
C ARG A 273 6.62 -12.67 13.57
N LYS A 274 7.15 -13.10 12.44
CA LYS A 274 8.33 -12.48 11.83
C LYS A 274 7.93 -11.17 11.15
N ALA A 275 8.74 -10.10 11.39
CA ALA A 275 8.59 -8.79 10.77
C ALA A 275 9.79 -8.49 9.87
N ASP A 276 9.77 -8.95 8.62
CA ASP A 276 10.76 -8.51 7.62
C ASP A 276 10.28 -7.17 7.03
N VAL A 277 10.56 -6.07 7.75
CA VAL A 277 10.12 -4.72 7.43
C VAL A 277 11.29 -3.77 7.45
N ARG A 278 11.44 -2.95 6.41
CA ARG A 278 12.33 -1.78 6.43
C ARG A 278 11.59 -0.61 7.06
N PHE A 279 12.23 0.07 8.01
CA PHE A 279 11.63 1.20 8.71
C PHE A 279 12.21 2.53 8.23
N LEU A 280 11.31 3.49 7.96
CA LEU A 280 11.60 4.90 7.78
C LEU A 280 10.81 5.68 8.83
N PHE A 281 11.45 6.66 9.45
CA PHE A 281 10.84 7.48 10.50
C PHE A 281 10.96 8.95 10.11
N ALA A 282 9.92 9.74 10.45
CA ALA A 282 10.01 11.19 10.31
C ALA A 282 9.50 11.90 11.55
N THR A 283 10.03 13.09 11.80
CA THR A 283 9.58 13.96 12.88
C THR A 283 9.96 15.43 12.64
N ASN A 284 9.16 16.34 13.17
CA ASN A 284 9.47 17.76 13.29
C ASN A 284 10.03 18.12 14.69
N ARG A 285 10.01 17.15 15.64
CA ARG A 285 10.50 17.37 17.01
C ARG A 285 12.00 17.08 17.13
N ASN A 286 12.65 17.75 18.06
CA ASN A 286 14.00 17.41 18.48
C ASN A 286 13.96 16.24 19.45
N LEU A 287 14.13 15.01 18.94
CA LEU A 287 14.02 13.79 19.73
C LEU A 287 15.05 13.72 20.88
N ALA A 288 16.25 14.29 20.71
CA ALA A 288 17.25 14.33 21.79
C ALA A 288 16.75 15.14 23.00
N LYS A 289 16.03 16.25 22.74
CA LYS A 289 15.38 17.02 23.80
C LYS A 289 14.20 16.26 24.42
N GLU A 290 13.44 15.51 23.62
CA GLU A 290 12.32 14.69 24.12
C GLU A 290 12.83 13.52 25.00
N VAL A 291 14.00 12.93 24.67
CA VAL A 291 14.68 11.95 25.55
C VAL A 291 15.02 12.58 26.90
N GLN A 292 15.62 13.79 26.90
CA GLN A 292 15.94 14.49 28.16
C GLN A 292 14.70 14.80 29.02
N LYS A 293 13.56 15.05 28.39
CA LYS A 293 12.27 15.25 29.08
C LYS A 293 11.61 13.95 29.55
N GLY A 294 12.13 12.78 29.16
CA GLY A 294 11.53 11.49 29.47
C GLY A 294 10.27 11.17 28.66
N THR A 295 9.98 11.91 27.58
CA THR A 295 8.83 11.69 26.68
C THR A 295 9.17 10.80 25.49
N PHE A 296 10.46 10.54 25.27
CA PHE A 296 10.96 9.64 24.22
C PHE A 296 11.98 8.66 24.80
N HIS A 297 11.89 7.39 24.40
CA HIS A 297 12.72 6.32 24.94
C HIS A 297 14.14 6.40 24.36
N ASP A 298 15.16 6.49 25.22
CA ASP A 298 16.56 6.66 24.83
C ASP A 298 17.08 5.54 23.89
N ALA A 299 16.91 4.29 24.29
CA ALA A 299 17.34 3.16 23.45
C ALA A 299 16.61 3.12 22.08
N PHE A 300 15.34 3.53 22.01
CA PHE A 300 14.61 3.62 20.76
C PHE A 300 15.16 4.75 19.88
N TYR A 301 15.47 5.92 20.47
CA TYR A 301 16.13 7.02 19.77
C TYR A 301 17.44 6.56 19.11
N HIS A 302 18.34 5.92 19.84
CA HIS A 302 19.59 5.42 19.28
C HIS A 302 19.38 4.36 18.19
N ARG A 303 18.33 3.54 18.30
CA ARG A 303 18.05 2.49 17.30
C ARG A 303 17.47 3.02 16.01
N ILE A 304 16.70 4.12 16.01
CA ILE A 304 16.14 4.75 14.82
C ILE A 304 17.07 5.80 14.21
N ASN A 305 17.95 6.40 15.01
CA ASN A 305 18.89 7.44 14.59
C ASN A 305 20.23 6.86 14.09
N VAL A 306 20.18 5.79 13.27
CA VAL A 306 21.37 5.19 12.66
C VAL A 306 21.82 5.99 11.45
N PHE A 307 20.87 6.43 10.63
CA PHE A 307 21.11 7.30 9.49
C PHE A 307 20.10 8.44 9.51
N GLN A 308 20.59 9.66 9.62
CA GLN A 308 19.74 10.85 9.70
C GLN A 308 19.82 11.67 8.42
N ILE A 309 18.65 12.11 7.93
CA ILE A 309 18.52 13.08 6.85
C ILE A 309 17.75 14.29 7.40
N SER A 310 18.39 15.45 7.39
CA SER A 310 17.77 16.70 7.87
C SER A 310 17.34 17.57 6.68
N LEU A 311 16.03 17.78 6.54
CA LEU A 311 15.50 18.65 5.49
C LEU A 311 15.54 20.10 5.94
N PRO A 312 16.12 20.99 5.14
CA PRO A 312 16.14 22.44 5.42
C PRO A 312 14.72 23.04 5.28
N ALA A 313 14.47 24.09 6.05
CA ALA A 313 13.31 24.94 5.83
C ALA A 313 13.37 25.60 4.44
N LEU A 314 12.20 25.95 3.85
CA LEU A 314 12.15 26.51 2.51
C LEU A 314 12.91 27.86 2.40
N LYS A 315 12.92 28.66 3.47
CA LYS A 315 13.70 29.90 3.57
C LYS A 315 15.23 29.69 3.43
N GLU A 316 15.74 28.50 3.73
CA GLU A 316 17.16 28.14 3.63
C GLU A 316 17.55 27.61 2.24
N ARG A 317 16.53 27.39 1.37
CA ARG A 317 16.69 26.92 -0.03
C ARG A 317 15.83 27.75 -0.99
N ARG A 318 15.86 29.06 -0.88
CA ARG A 318 15.04 29.99 -1.68
C ARG A 318 15.23 29.81 -3.19
N GLU A 319 16.42 29.37 -3.63
CA GLU A 319 16.73 29.02 -5.03
C GLU A 319 15.80 27.93 -5.60
N ASP A 320 15.23 27.09 -4.76
CA ASP A 320 14.34 26.00 -5.18
C ASP A 320 12.89 26.47 -5.36
N ILE A 321 12.52 27.66 -4.84
CA ILE A 321 11.14 28.17 -4.88
C ILE A 321 10.64 28.27 -6.32
N ALA A 322 11.42 28.83 -7.24
CA ALA A 322 11.01 28.96 -8.63
C ALA A 322 10.75 27.62 -9.31
N LEU A 323 11.55 26.58 -8.99
CA LEU A 323 11.37 25.23 -9.50
C LEU A 323 10.12 24.57 -8.92
N LEU A 324 9.87 24.73 -7.61
CA LEU A 324 8.67 24.24 -6.93
C LEU A 324 7.40 24.88 -7.50
N VAL A 325 7.43 26.23 -7.72
CA VAL A 325 6.32 26.95 -8.34
C VAL A 325 6.04 26.41 -9.74
N SER A 326 7.06 26.28 -10.59
CA SER A 326 6.90 25.74 -11.95
C SER A 326 6.32 24.33 -11.94
N HIS A 327 6.78 23.48 -11.02
CA HIS A 327 6.25 22.12 -10.84
C HIS A 327 4.77 22.14 -10.42
N PHE A 328 4.39 22.97 -9.45
CA PHE A 328 2.99 23.03 -9.00
C PHE A 328 2.07 23.57 -10.08
N LEU A 329 2.49 24.62 -10.82
CA LEU A 329 1.73 25.15 -11.94
C LEU A 329 1.52 24.11 -13.04
N SER A 330 2.56 23.35 -13.40
CA SER A 330 2.46 22.30 -14.42
C SER A 330 1.53 21.17 -13.99
N LYS A 331 1.56 20.81 -12.70
CA LYS A 331 0.75 19.73 -12.15
C LYS A 331 -0.73 20.10 -12.00
N LEU A 332 -1.02 21.34 -11.65
CA LEU A 332 -2.37 21.83 -11.43
C LEU A 332 -3.06 22.26 -12.73
N GLY A 333 -2.28 22.69 -13.74
CA GLY A 333 -2.80 23.11 -15.04
C GLY A 333 -3.32 21.96 -15.92
N GLY A 334 -2.89 20.73 -15.70
CA GLY A 334 -3.21 19.59 -16.56
C GLY A 334 -2.74 19.80 -18.01
N GLU A 335 -3.20 18.98 -18.94
CA GLU A 335 -2.79 19.06 -20.36
C GLU A 335 -3.35 20.28 -21.12
N ARG A 336 -4.38 20.97 -20.58
CA ARG A 336 -5.13 22.02 -21.28
C ARG A 336 -4.87 23.45 -20.81
N ALA A 337 -4.36 23.65 -19.59
CA ALA A 337 -4.15 24.99 -19.04
C ALA A 337 -2.67 25.24 -18.72
N ARG A 338 -2.04 26.18 -19.42
CA ARG A 338 -0.69 26.66 -19.11
C ARG A 338 -0.81 27.87 -18.23
N TYR A 339 -0.59 27.68 -16.91
CA TYR A 339 -0.48 28.79 -15.99
C TYR A 339 0.93 29.36 -16.01
N SER A 340 1.05 30.68 -15.93
CA SER A 340 2.30 31.42 -15.76
C SER A 340 2.18 32.33 -14.55
N ILE A 341 3.31 32.61 -13.92
CA ILE A 341 3.39 33.56 -12.80
C ILE A 341 4.05 34.86 -13.30
N SER A 342 3.54 35.99 -12.86
CA SER A 342 4.17 37.26 -13.19
C SER A 342 5.51 37.45 -12.47
N PRO A 343 6.46 38.25 -13.01
CA PRO A 343 7.73 38.53 -12.34
C PRO A 343 7.56 39.14 -10.95
N GLU A 344 6.56 40.00 -10.79
CA GLU A 344 6.24 40.65 -9.51
C GLU A 344 5.77 39.64 -8.48
N ALA A 345 4.84 38.74 -8.86
CA ALA A 345 4.37 37.69 -7.97
C ALA A 345 5.52 36.74 -7.59
N MET A 346 6.37 36.34 -8.54
CA MET A 346 7.55 35.53 -8.25
C MET A 346 8.49 36.22 -7.25
N HIS A 347 8.70 37.53 -7.40
CA HIS A 347 9.53 38.32 -6.47
C HIS A 347 8.99 38.24 -5.03
N PHE A 348 7.68 38.41 -4.83
CA PHE A 348 7.05 38.25 -3.51
C PHE A 348 7.23 36.83 -2.95
N LEU A 349 7.04 35.77 -3.77
CA LEU A 349 7.23 34.39 -3.32
C LEU A 349 8.67 34.12 -2.88
N LEU A 350 9.67 34.72 -3.52
CA LEU A 350 11.08 34.56 -3.17
C LEU A 350 11.47 35.26 -1.87
N GLN A 351 10.77 36.35 -1.49
CA GLN A 351 11.07 37.12 -0.29
C GLN A 351 10.38 36.56 0.97
N TYR A 352 9.26 35.89 0.82
CA TYR A 352 8.49 35.37 1.96
C TYR A 352 9.23 34.23 2.67
N ASP A 353 9.06 34.11 4.00
CA ASP A 353 9.79 33.17 4.84
C ASP A 353 9.19 31.74 4.90
N TRP A 354 7.98 31.58 4.39
CA TRP A 354 7.31 30.28 4.26
C TRP A 354 7.27 29.47 5.58
N PRO A 355 6.62 29.94 6.66
CA PRO A 355 6.55 29.21 7.92
C PRO A 355 5.91 27.82 7.79
N GLY A 356 5.01 27.61 6.82
CA GLY A 356 4.45 26.31 6.46
C GLY A 356 5.23 25.59 5.35
N ASN A 357 6.41 26.09 4.99
CA ASN A 357 7.32 25.50 4.02
C ASN A 357 6.68 25.19 2.65
N VAL A 358 7.02 24.07 2.03
CA VAL A 358 6.53 23.65 0.71
C VAL A 358 5.01 23.42 0.70
N ARG A 359 4.44 22.99 1.84
CA ARG A 359 2.98 22.81 1.96
C ARG A 359 2.24 24.14 1.84
N GLU A 360 2.74 25.18 2.47
CA GLU A 360 2.15 26.52 2.38
C GLU A 360 2.32 27.09 0.96
N LEU A 361 3.51 27.00 0.38
CA LEU A 361 3.77 27.43 -0.99
C LEU A 361 2.80 26.76 -1.97
N ARG A 362 2.63 25.45 -1.88
CA ARG A 362 1.68 24.70 -2.71
C ARG A 362 0.25 25.23 -2.55
N ASN A 363 -0.21 25.42 -1.31
CA ASN A 363 -1.57 25.93 -1.04
C ASN A 363 -1.79 27.35 -1.59
N VAL A 364 -0.76 28.21 -1.55
CA VAL A 364 -0.83 29.56 -2.12
C VAL A 364 -0.96 29.49 -3.65
N ILE A 365 -0.16 28.64 -4.31
CA ILE A 365 -0.25 28.43 -5.76
C ILE A 365 -1.62 27.86 -6.16
N GLU A 366 -2.12 26.85 -5.43
CA GLU A 366 -3.44 26.26 -5.67
C GLU A 366 -4.56 27.31 -5.58
N ARG A 367 -4.52 28.19 -4.58
CA ARG A 367 -5.50 29.29 -4.45
C ARG A 367 -5.38 30.35 -5.54
N GLY A 368 -4.17 30.61 -6.01
CA GLY A 368 -3.94 31.60 -7.08
C GLY A 368 -4.43 31.16 -8.46
N ILE A 369 -4.75 29.88 -8.63
CA ILE A 369 -5.29 29.30 -9.88
C ILE A 369 -6.82 29.30 -9.88
N ILE A 370 -7.47 29.29 -8.71
CA ILE A 370 -8.93 29.34 -8.55
C ILE A 370 -9.44 30.76 -8.76
#